data_a75d889ee0d6005e9fc76381d2499485
#
_entry.id   a75d889ee0d6005e9fc76381d2499485
#
_cell.length_a   1.000
_cell.length_b   1.000
_cell.length_c   1.000
_cell.angle_alpha   90.00
_cell.angle_beta   90.00
_cell.angle_gamma   90.00
#
_symmetry.space_group_name_H-M   'P 1'
#
loop_
_entity.id
_entity.type
_entity.pdbx_description
1 polymer ?
#
loop_
_entity_poly.entity_id
_entity_poly.type
_entity_poly.pdbx_seq_one_letter_code
_entity_poly.pdbx_strand_id
1 'polypeptide(L)'
;TGHTGFKGSWLCKILANAGADVTGYSLNPSTNPSLFEIANISQDIHSVIRDIRDYKALKAAFDEAQPEIVLHLAAQPIVRDSYRNPAYTYETNVMGTVNILECVRTTDCVKSFLNVTTDKVYLNKEWPWGYRENEELDGYDPYSNSKSCSELVTHSYKNSFFNDSHVAISTARAGNVI
;
A
#
# COMPACT_ATOMS: atom_id res chain seq x y z
N THR A 1 -5.83 1.79 0.76
CA THR A 1 -5.27 2.04 2.11
C THR A 1 -4.28 3.21 2.09
N GLY A 2 -3.97 3.81 3.26
CA GLY A 2 -3.03 4.95 3.33
C GLY A 2 -3.63 6.29 2.88
N HIS A 3 -4.93 6.44 2.94
CA HIS A 3 -5.68 7.59 2.42
C HIS A 3 -5.39 8.92 3.15
N THR A 4 -4.90 8.88 4.37
CA THR A 4 -4.54 10.09 5.13
C THR A 4 -3.14 10.63 4.79
N GLY A 5 -2.33 9.84 4.08
CA GLY A 5 -1.01 10.26 3.59
C GLY A 5 -1.11 11.15 2.35
N PHE A 6 0.01 11.78 1.96
CA PHE A 6 0.06 12.74 0.84
C PHE A 6 -0.46 12.13 -0.48
N LYS A 7 0.11 11.03 -0.95
CA LYS A 7 -0.34 10.35 -2.17
C LYS A 7 -1.77 9.81 -2.06
N GLY A 8 -2.11 9.24 -0.90
CA GLY A 8 -3.44 8.69 -0.66
C GLY A 8 -4.53 9.75 -0.70
N SER A 9 -4.28 10.93 -0.14
CA SER A 9 -5.24 12.05 -0.17
C SER A 9 -5.50 12.54 -1.60
N TRP A 10 -4.46 12.71 -2.41
CA TRP A 10 -4.61 13.05 -3.83
C TRP A 10 -5.39 11.99 -4.59
N LEU A 11 -5.05 10.71 -4.38
CA LEU A 11 -5.72 9.60 -5.05
C LEU A 11 -7.21 9.55 -4.68
N CYS A 12 -7.56 9.71 -3.40
CA CYS A 12 -8.95 9.77 -2.97
C CYS A 12 -9.72 10.91 -3.65
N LYS A 13 -9.12 12.10 -3.72
CA LYS A 13 -9.76 13.25 -4.39
C LYS A 13 -9.99 13.00 -5.88
N ILE A 14 -9.02 12.42 -6.57
CA ILE A 14 -9.12 12.08 -8.00
C ILE A 14 -10.24 11.04 -8.22
N LEU A 15 -10.26 9.99 -7.41
CA LEU A 15 -11.26 8.90 -7.55
C LEU A 15 -12.67 9.39 -7.21
N ALA A 16 -12.85 10.15 -6.13
CA ALA A 16 -14.15 10.72 -5.77
C ALA A 16 -14.67 11.68 -6.86
N ASN A 17 -13.81 12.53 -7.42
CA ASN A 17 -14.16 13.42 -8.53
C ASN A 17 -14.51 12.65 -9.82
N ALA A 18 -13.97 11.44 -10.00
CA ALA A 18 -14.31 10.53 -11.09
C ALA A 18 -15.61 9.75 -10.85
N GLY A 19 -16.27 9.94 -9.70
CA GLY A 19 -17.52 9.30 -9.33
C GLY A 19 -17.37 7.91 -8.72
N ALA A 20 -16.17 7.54 -8.25
CA ALA A 20 -15.98 6.29 -7.52
C ALA A 20 -16.52 6.40 -6.09
N ASP A 21 -17.08 5.31 -5.58
CA ASP A 21 -17.34 5.12 -4.16
C ASP A 21 -16.04 4.69 -3.48
N VAL A 22 -15.50 5.54 -2.61
CA VAL A 22 -14.16 5.37 -2.05
C VAL A 22 -14.22 5.11 -0.56
N THR A 23 -13.72 3.96 -0.13
CA THR A 23 -13.43 3.66 1.27
C THR A 23 -11.93 3.74 1.54
N GLY A 24 -11.52 4.64 2.44
CA GLY A 24 -10.15 4.80 2.90
C GLY A 24 -9.90 4.08 4.22
N TYR A 25 -8.77 3.36 4.34
CA TYR A 25 -8.33 2.70 5.58
C TYR A 25 -6.90 3.10 5.92
N SER A 26 -6.67 3.75 7.06
CA SER A 26 -5.34 4.26 7.45
C SER A 26 -5.31 4.66 8.93
N LEU A 27 -4.11 4.92 9.44
CA LEU A 27 -3.91 5.68 10.69
C LEU A 27 -4.29 7.14 10.49
N ASN A 28 -4.38 7.90 11.58
CA ASN A 28 -4.51 9.36 11.52
C ASN A 28 -3.38 9.99 10.70
N PRO A 29 -3.58 11.18 10.11
CA PRO A 29 -2.50 11.92 9.47
C PRO A 29 -1.29 12.07 10.38
N SER A 30 -0.08 11.87 9.81
CA SER A 30 1.19 11.95 10.57
C SER A 30 1.74 13.37 10.70
N THR A 31 1.12 14.35 10.03
CA THR A 31 1.54 15.76 10.03
C THR A 31 0.38 16.68 10.35
N ASN A 32 0.68 17.84 10.93
CA ASN A 32 -0.27 18.93 11.12
C ASN A 32 0.42 20.25 10.68
N PRO A 33 -0.07 20.92 9.63
CA PRO A 33 -1.24 20.55 8.82
C PRO A 33 -0.98 19.31 7.94
N SER A 34 -2.05 18.62 7.58
CA SER A 34 -2.02 17.50 6.60
C SER A 34 -2.84 17.84 5.36
N LEU A 35 -2.46 17.29 4.22
CA LEU A 35 -3.25 17.44 2.99
C LEU A 35 -4.66 16.87 3.15
N PHE A 36 -4.79 15.76 3.87
CA PHE A 36 -6.07 15.12 4.18
C PHE A 36 -7.06 16.08 4.86
N GLU A 37 -6.58 16.86 5.82
CA GLU A 37 -7.39 17.84 6.55
C GLU A 37 -7.65 19.11 5.72
N ILE A 38 -6.60 19.69 5.12
CA ILE A 38 -6.71 20.93 4.33
C ILE A 38 -7.68 20.77 3.16
N ALA A 39 -7.63 19.63 2.49
CA ALA A 39 -8.49 19.34 1.33
C ALA A 39 -9.84 18.71 1.71
N ASN A 40 -10.16 18.59 3.02
CA ASN A 40 -11.40 18.01 3.54
C ASN A 40 -11.75 16.63 2.92
N ILE A 41 -10.75 15.78 2.72
CA ILE A 41 -10.90 14.49 2.03
C ILE A 41 -11.95 13.59 2.71
N SER A 42 -12.06 13.66 4.04
CA SER A 42 -13.03 12.88 4.81
C SER A 42 -14.50 13.15 4.46
N GLN A 43 -14.80 14.26 3.78
CA GLN A 43 -16.16 14.57 3.32
C GLN A 43 -16.48 13.90 1.96
N ASP A 44 -15.46 13.51 1.22
CA ASP A 44 -15.62 12.94 -0.12
C ASP A 44 -15.60 11.41 -0.13
N ILE A 45 -15.23 10.77 1.01
CA ILE A 45 -14.99 9.32 1.10
C ILE A 45 -15.48 8.71 2.40
N HIS A 46 -15.65 7.39 2.46
CA HIS A 46 -15.77 6.66 3.73
C HIS A 46 -14.39 6.50 4.37
N SER A 47 -14.12 7.24 5.45
CA SER A 47 -12.81 7.22 6.12
C SER A 47 -12.81 6.34 7.36
N VAL A 48 -12.06 5.24 7.33
CA VAL A 48 -11.86 4.29 8.44
C VAL A 48 -10.46 4.49 9.02
N ILE A 49 -10.38 5.00 10.25
CA ILE A 49 -9.11 5.23 10.93
C ILE A 49 -8.78 4.01 11.79
N ARG A 50 -7.90 3.16 11.27
CA ARG A 50 -7.43 1.92 11.90
C ARG A 50 -6.03 1.54 11.40
N ASP A 51 -5.39 0.58 12.09
CA ASP A 51 -4.05 0.09 11.75
C ASP A 51 -4.12 -1.10 10.77
N ILE A 52 -3.31 -1.07 9.71
CA ILE A 52 -3.20 -2.14 8.71
C ILE A 52 -2.71 -3.47 9.32
N ARG A 53 -2.05 -3.43 10.48
CA ARG A 53 -1.59 -4.60 11.23
C ARG A 53 -2.74 -5.33 11.95
N ASP A 54 -3.85 -4.65 12.20
CA ASP A 54 -5.06 -5.27 12.76
C ASP A 54 -5.87 -5.95 11.64
N TYR A 55 -5.55 -7.22 11.39
CA TYR A 55 -6.24 -8.01 10.36
C TYR A 55 -7.75 -8.10 10.58
N LYS A 56 -8.22 -8.22 11.83
CA LYS A 56 -9.65 -8.34 12.11
C LYS A 56 -10.41 -7.07 11.75
N ALA A 57 -9.88 -5.92 12.15
CA ALA A 57 -10.46 -4.62 11.81
C ALA A 57 -10.40 -4.35 10.30
N LEU A 58 -9.29 -4.72 9.64
CA LEU A 58 -9.14 -4.61 8.19
C LEU A 58 -10.16 -5.47 7.46
N LYS A 59 -10.32 -6.74 7.85
CA LYS A 59 -11.28 -7.66 7.23
C LYS A 59 -12.72 -7.18 7.40
N ALA A 60 -13.07 -6.66 8.58
CA ALA A 60 -14.40 -6.09 8.81
C ALA A 60 -14.68 -4.89 7.88
N ALA A 61 -13.69 -3.99 7.69
CA ALA A 61 -13.82 -2.88 6.76
C ALA A 61 -13.93 -3.34 5.29
N PHE A 62 -13.25 -4.42 4.91
CA PHE A 62 -13.41 -5.06 3.59
C PHE A 62 -14.80 -5.64 3.37
N ASP A 63 -15.32 -6.33 4.39
CA ASP A 63 -16.66 -6.94 4.33
C ASP A 63 -17.78 -5.89 4.24
N GLU A 64 -17.56 -4.73 4.84
CA GLU A 64 -18.48 -3.59 4.74
C GLU A 64 -18.37 -2.89 3.38
N ALA A 65 -17.14 -2.59 2.93
CA ALA A 65 -16.90 -1.83 1.72
C ALA A 65 -17.12 -2.62 0.43
N GLN A 66 -16.97 -3.95 0.44
CA GLN A 66 -17.06 -4.82 -0.76
C GLN A 66 -16.33 -4.26 -1.99
N PRO A 67 -15.00 -3.98 -1.88
CA PRO A 67 -14.29 -3.23 -2.91
C PRO A 67 -14.06 -4.07 -4.18
N GLU A 68 -14.28 -3.48 -5.35
CA GLU A 68 -13.89 -4.09 -6.63
C GLU A 68 -12.41 -3.84 -6.96
N ILE A 69 -11.87 -2.69 -6.54
CA ILE A 69 -10.48 -2.28 -6.79
C ILE A 69 -9.82 -1.93 -5.45
N VAL A 70 -8.65 -2.50 -5.21
CA VAL A 70 -7.89 -2.28 -3.98
C VAL A 70 -6.55 -1.64 -4.30
N LEU A 71 -6.31 -0.46 -3.74
CA LEU A 71 -5.08 0.31 -3.88
C LEU A 71 -4.36 0.35 -2.53
N HIS A 72 -3.22 -0.33 -2.42
CA HIS A 72 -2.46 -0.44 -1.17
C HIS A 72 -1.29 0.54 -1.15
N LEU A 73 -1.48 1.66 -0.40
CA LEU A 73 -0.47 2.70 -0.22
C LEU A 73 -0.02 2.82 1.25
N ALA A 74 -0.69 2.14 2.19
CA ALA A 74 -0.32 2.19 3.60
C ALA A 74 1.09 1.64 3.82
N ALA A 75 1.93 2.42 4.46
CA ALA A 75 3.31 2.02 4.79
C ALA A 75 3.85 2.88 5.93
N GLN A 76 4.89 2.38 6.61
CA GLN A 76 5.85 3.22 7.33
C GLN A 76 6.88 3.68 6.28
N PRO A 77 6.85 4.95 5.79
CA PRO A 77 7.64 5.37 4.62
C PRO A 77 8.97 6.08 4.96
N ILE A 78 9.25 6.31 6.24
CA ILE A 78 10.36 7.15 6.67
C ILE A 78 11.60 6.29 6.94
N VAL A 79 12.63 6.45 6.11
CA VAL A 79 13.89 5.69 6.22
C VAL A 79 14.54 5.86 7.60
N ARG A 80 14.63 7.08 8.14
CA ARG A 80 15.22 7.31 9.47
C ARG A 80 14.48 6.58 10.59
N ASP A 81 13.16 6.49 10.50
CA ASP A 81 12.33 5.82 11.49
C ASP A 81 12.46 4.30 11.38
N SER A 82 12.72 3.78 10.17
CA SER A 82 13.00 2.36 9.97
C SER A 82 14.27 1.88 10.70
N TYR A 83 15.27 2.74 10.81
CA TYR A 83 16.46 2.44 11.62
C TYR A 83 16.18 2.50 13.13
N ARG A 84 15.26 3.37 13.57
CA ARG A 84 14.88 3.49 14.99
C ARG A 84 13.96 2.37 15.44
N ASN A 85 13.06 1.94 14.57
CA ASN A 85 12.07 0.93 14.86
C ASN A 85 11.88 -0.02 13.66
N PRO A 86 12.84 -0.91 13.39
CA PRO A 86 12.77 -1.82 12.26
C PRO A 86 11.63 -2.82 12.38
N ALA A 87 11.34 -3.34 13.58
CA ALA A 87 10.23 -4.27 13.78
C ALA A 87 8.89 -3.68 13.33
N TYR A 88 8.56 -2.47 13.77
CA TYR A 88 7.36 -1.75 13.34
C TYR A 88 7.32 -1.55 11.82
N THR A 89 8.46 -1.26 11.20
CA THR A 89 8.57 -1.07 9.75
C THR A 89 8.22 -2.37 9.01
N TYR A 90 8.77 -3.50 9.42
CA TYR A 90 8.45 -4.80 8.82
C TYR A 90 7.02 -5.25 9.13
N GLU A 91 6.55 -5.07 10.35
CA GLU A 91 5.14 -5.36 10.70
C GLU A 91 4.17 -4.58 9.82
N THR A 92 4.43 -3.30 9.60
CA THR A 92 3.57 -2.44 8.78
C THR A 92 3.70 -2.77 7.29
N ASN A 93 4.93 -2.81 6.76
CA ASN A 93 5.15 -2.87 5.32
C ASN A 93 5.04 -4.30 4.76
N VAL A 94 5.44 -5.31 5.54
CA VAL A 94 5.38 -6.71 5.10
C VAL A 94 4.11 -7.38 5.60
N MET A 95 3.88 -7.40 6.92
CA MET A 95 2.69 -8.04 7.45
C MET A 95 1.41 -7.28 7.09
N GLY A 96 1.45 -5.95 7.00
CA GLY A 96 0.35 -5.17 6.46
C GLY A 96 0.01 -5.56 5.01
N THR A 97 1.03 -5.83 4.16
CA THR A 97 0.82 -6.35 2.79
C THR A 97 0.22 -7.76 2.82
N VAL A 98 0.67 -8.64 3.71
CA VAL A 98 0.05 -9.96 3.91
C VAL A 98 -1.43 -9.82 4.30
N ASN A 99 -1.73 -8.97 5.28
CA ASN A 99 -3.09 -8.78 5.77
C ASN A 99 -4.05 -8.31 4.67
N ILE A 100 -3.63 -7.33 3.84
CA ILE A 100 -4.48 -6.84 2.75
C ILE A 100 -4.66 -7.89 1.66
N LEU A 101 -3.61 -8.65 1.32
CA LEU A 101 -3.70 -9.73 0.33
C LEU A 101 -4.58 -10.88 0.81
N GLU A 102 -4.61 -11.19 2.11
CA GLU A 102 -5.56 -12.15 2.69
C GLU A 102 -7.01 -11.64 2.59
N CYS A 103 -7.25 -10.34 2.80
CA CYS A 103 -8.57 -9.77 2.56
C CYS A 103 -8.96 -9.88 1.08
N VAL A 104 -8.07 -9.55 0.15
CA VAL A 104 -8.29 -9.68 -1.30
C VAL A 104 -8.62 -11.13 -1.68
N ARG A 105 -7.84 -12.10 -1.15
CA ARG A 105 -8.01 -13.54 -1.44
C ARG A 105 -9.34 -14.10 -0.94
N THR A 106 -9.90 -13.53 0.11
CA THR A 106 -11.12 -14.01 0.78
C THR A 106 -12.34 -13.12 0.54
N THR A 107 -12.31 -12.28 -0.51
CA THR A 107 -13.39 -11.36 -0.86
C THR A 107 -13.68 -11.45 -2.36
N ASP A 108 -14.80 -12.05 -2.73
CA ASP A 108 -15.13 -12.46 -4.11
C ASP A 108 -15.35 -11.28 -5.06
N CYS A 109 -15.75 -10.10 -4.56
CA CYS A 109 -16.03 -8.93 -5.40
C CYS A 109 -14.78 -8.24 -5.93
N VAL A 110 -13.58 -8.54 -5.38
CA VAL A 110 -12.34 -7.89 -5.81
C VAL A 110 -11.96 -8.35 -7.21
N LYS A 111 -11.70 -7.39 -8.08
CA LYS A 111 -11.26 -7.57 -9.47
C LYS A 111 -9.81 -7.18 -9.69
N SER A 112 -9.29 -6.24 -8.90
CA SER A 112 -7.93 -5.72 -9.07
C SER A 112 -7.31 -5.29 -7.73
N PHE A 113 -6.02 -5.62 -7.57
CA PHE A 113 -5.18 -5.18 -6.47
C PHE A 113 -3.89 -4.57 -6.99
N LEU A 114 -3.56 -3.38 -6.51
CA LEU A 114 -2.30 -2.70 -6.79
C LEU A 114 -1.55 -2.42 -5.48
N ASN A 115 -0.35 -2.97 -5.34
CA ASN A 115 0.58 -2.64 -4.27
C ASN A 115 1.54 -1.53 -4.72
N VAL A 116 1.48 -0.38 -4.05
CA VAL A 116 2.38 0.75 -4.34
C VAL A 116 3.64 0.62 -3.50
N THR A 117 4.77 0.43 -4.17
CA THR A 117 6.08 0.27 -3.56
C THR A 117 7.01 1.46 -3.89
N THR A 118 8.30 1.24 -4.03
CA THR A 118 9.30 2.28 -4.23
C THR A 118 10.37 1.85 -5.24
N ASP A 119 11.05 2.82 -5.85
CA ASP A 119 12.27 2.62 -6.64
C ASP A 119 13.44 2.05 -5.82
N LYS A 120 13.39 2.16 -4.48
CA LYS A 120 14.45 1.69 -3.57
C LYS A 120 14.42 0.19 -3.27
N VAL A 121 13.53 -0.55 -3.94
CA VAL A 121 13.42 -2.02 -3.76
C VAL A 121 14.57 -2.79 -4.40
N TYR A 122 15.29 -2.19 -5.35
CA TYR A 122 16.36 -2.86 -6.09
C TYR A 122 17.65 -2.99 -5.29
N LEU A 123 18.41 -4.06 -5.56
CA LEU A 123 19.82 -4.11 -5.21
C LEU A 123 20.56 -2.98 -5.94
N ASN A 124 21.04 -1.98 -5.19
CA ASN A 124 21.72 -0.85 -5.80
C ASN A 124 23.14 -1.24 -6.26
N LYS A 125 23.34 -1.33 -7.57
CA LYS A 125 24.61 -1.66 -8.23
C LYS A 125 25.42 -0.43 -8.62
N GLU A 126 24.92 0.78 -8.33
CA GLU A 126 25.56 2.08 -8.63
C GLU A 126 26.05 2.24 -10.08
N TRP A 127 25.36 1.63 -11.02
CA TRP A 127 25.66 1.75 -12.45
C TRP A 127 24.97 2.99 -13.09
N PRO A 128 25.41 3.44 -14.28
CA PRO A 128 24.91 4.72 -14.85
C PRO A 128 23.57 4.62 -15.58
N TRP A 129 22.94 3.47 -15.66
CA TRP A 129 21.63 3.27 -16.31
C TRP A 129 20.54 2.92 -15.31
N GLY A 130 19.27 3.13 -15.72
CA GLY A 130 18.11 2.82 -14.91
C GLY A 130 17.90 1.32 -14.70
N TYR A 131 17.21 0.96 -13.59
CA TYR A 131 16.80 -0.41 -13.29
C TYR A 131 15.56 -0.79 -14.08
N ARG A 132 15.45 -2.07 -14.43
CA ARG A 132 14.27 -2.68 -15.04
C ARG A 132 13.44 -3.40 -13.99
N GLU A 133 12.17 -3.66 -14.28
CA GLU A 133 11.23 -4.27 -13.33
C GLU A 133 11.66 -5.69 -12.90
N ASN A 134 12.43 -6.41 -13.71
CA ASN A 134 12.92 -7.75 -13.44
C ASN A 134 14.32 -7.81 -12.80
N GLU A 135 14.89 -6.65 -12.43
CA GLU A 135 16.16 -6.60 -11.71
C GLU A 135 15.99 -7.06 -10.25
N GLU A 136 17.12 -7.47 -9.66
CA GLU A 136 17.19 -8.05 -8.32
C GLU A 136 16.64 -7.13 -7.24
N LEU A 137 15.80 -7.68 -6.36
CA LEU A 137 15.18 -6.97 -5.24
C LEU A 137 15.96 -7.23 -3.96
N ASP A 138 16.71 -6.24 -3.51
CA ASP A 138 17.45 -6.26 -2.23
C ASP A 138 17.71 -4.83 -1.74
N GLY A 139 16.65 -4.15 -1.28
CA GLY A 139 16.76 -2.82 -0.69
C GLY A 139 17.67 -2.84 0.54
N TYR A 140 18.57 -1.87 0.64
CA TYR A 140 19.66 -1.89 1.62
C TYR A 140 19.22 -1.57 3.06
N ASP A 141 18.44 -0.51 3.25
CA ASP A 141 17.99 -0.10 4.59
C ASP A 141 16.68 -0.82 4.99
N PRO A 142 16.28 -0.82 6.29
CA PRO A 142 15.08 -1.56 6.73
C PRO A 142 13.80 -1.14 6.02
N TYR A 143 13.64 0.15 5.64
CA TYR A 143 12.50 0.59 4.85
C TYR A 143 12.55 0.00 3.43
N SER A 144 13.65 0.20 2.73
CA SER A 144 13.85 -0.28 1.35
C SER A 144 13.69 -1.80 1.28
N ASN A 145 14.32 -2.52 2.22
CA ASN A 145 14.22 -3.97 2.32
C ASN A 145 12.78 -4.43 2.62
N SER A 146 12.07 -3.76 3.53
CA SER A 146 10.68 -4.09 3.81
C SER A 146 9.77 -3.92 2.58
N LYS A 147 10.08 -2.96 1.69
CA LYS A 147 9.38 -2.78 0.42
C LYS A 147 9.77 -3.83 -0.61
N SER A 148 11.04 -4.27 -0.64
CA SER A 148 11.46 -5.44 -1.43
C SER A 148 10.70 -6.70 -0.98
N CYS A 149 10.60 -6.93 0.32
CA CYS A 149 9.82 -8.04 0.87
C CYS A 149 8.32 -7.93 0.52
N SER A 150 7.74 -6.73 0.54
CA SER A 150 6.35 -6.49 0.13
C SER A 150 6.12 -6.84 -1.35
N GLU A 151 7.07 -6.54 -2.24
CA GLU A 151 7.07 -7.00 -3.66
C GLU A 151 7.09 -8.53 -3.75
N LEU A 152 8.02 -9.18 -3.03
CA LEU A 152 8.16 -10.63 -3.03
C LEU A 152 6.91 -11.34 -2.47
N VAL A 153 6.31 -10.80 -1.41
CA VAL A 153 5.03 -11.28 -0.88
C VAL A 153 3.93 -11.16 -1.93
N THR A 154 3.79 -10.00 -2.57
CA THR A 154 2.78 -9.79 -3.62
C THR A 154 2.97 -10.75 -4.78
N HIS A 155 4.22 -10.97 -5.22
CA HIS A 155 4.56 -11.92 -6.28
C HIS A 155 4.22 -13.36 -5.87
N SER A 156 4.55 -13.76 -4.64
CA SER A 156 4.22 -15.08 -4.11
C SER A 156 2.71 -15.33 -4.09
N TYR A 157 1.93 -14.36 -3.58
CA TYR A 157 0.47 -14.46 -3.57
C TYR A 157 -0.12 -14.54 -4.97
N LYS A 158 0.35 -13.70 -5.90
CA LYS A 158 -0.06 -13.73 -7.30
C LYS A 158 0.08 -15.13 -7.89
N ASN A 159 1.25 -15.72 -7.74
CA ASN A 159 1.55 -17.03 -8.34
C ASN A 159 0.86 -18.20 -7.62
N SER A 160 0.67 -18.10 -6.30
CA SER A 160 0.14 -19.21 -5.50
C SER A 160 -1.39 -19.25 -5.45
N PHE A 161 -2.05 -18.08 -5.51
CA PHE A 161 -3.48 -18.00 -5.26
C PHE A 161 -4.29 -17.29 -6.35
N PHE A 162 -3.63 -16.52 -7.24
CA PHE A 162 -4.34 -15.68 -8.20
C PHE A 162 -4.03 -16.01 -9.67
N ASN A 163 -3.17 -16.99 -9.95
CA ASN A 163 -2.78 -17.33 -11.33
C ASN A 163 -3.96 -17.72 -12.21
N ASP A 164 -4.91 -18.48 -11.65
CA ASP A 164 -6.12 -18.93 -12.33
C ASP A 164 -7.38 -18.20 -11.86
N SER A 165 -7.21 -17.08 -11.14
CA SER A 165 -8.31 -16.27 -10.64
C SER A 165 -8.64 -15.12 -11.59
N HIS A 166 -9.82 -14.52 -11.39
CA HIS A 166 -10.23 -13.32 -12.11
C HIS A 166 -9.61 -12.03 -11.56
N VAL A 167 -8.85 -12.11 -10.45
CA VAL A 167 -8.27 -10.94 -9.78
C VAL A 167 -6.93 -10.57 -10.38
N ALA A 168 -6.81 -9.36 -10.91
CA ALA A 168 -5.54 -8.83 -11.41
C ALA A 168 -4.67 -8.35 -10.26
N ILE A 169 -3.49 -8.95 -10.06
CA ILE A 169 -2.52 -8.57 -9.02
C ILE A 169 -1.32 -7.89 -9.66
N SER A 170 -0.99 -6.69 -9.20
CA SER A 170 0.17 -5.93 -9.70
C SER A 170 0.86 -5.11 -8.61
N THR A 171 2.10 -4.70 -8.91
CA THR A 171 2.86 -3.73 -8.10
C THR A 171 3.20 -2.51 -8.95
N ALA A 172 3.38 -1.35 -8.31
CA ALA A 172 3.85 -0.14 -8.96
C ALA A 172 4.97 0.50 -8.14
N ARG A 173 6.14 0.64 -8.74
CA ARG A 173 7.34 1.24 -8.13
C ARG A 173 7.44 2.69 -8.51
N ALA A 174 7.58 3.56 -7.54
CA ALA A 174 7.72 4.99 -7.77
C ALA A 174 8.84 5.59 -6.92
N GLY A 175 9.47 6.63 -7.45
CA GLY A 175 10.36 7.49 -6.69
C GLY A 175 9.60 8.45 -5.77
N ASN A 176 10.25 9.55 -5.41
CA ASN A 176 9.63 10.59 -4.60
C ASN A 176 8.51 11.29 -5.38
N VAL A 177 7.40 11.53 -4.70
CA VAL A 177 6.27 12.29 -5.24
C VAL A 177 6.27 13.66 -4.57
N ILE A 178 6.27 14.72 -5.36
CA ILE A 178 6.32 16.13 -4.96
C ILE A 178 5.11 16.89 -5.49
#